data_afb09fccc5e143e33c551f01827061c2
#
_entry.id   afb09fccc5e143e33c551f01827061c2
#
_cell.length_a   1.000
_cell.length_b   1.000
_cell.length_c   1.000
_cell.angle_alpha   90.00
_cell.angle_beta   90.00
_cell.angle_gamma   90.00
#
_symmetry.space_group_name_H-M   'P 1'
#
loop_
_entity.id
_entity.type
_entity.pdbx_description
1 polymer ?
#
loop_
_entity_poly.entity_id
_entity_poly.type
_entity_poly.pdbx_seq_one_letter_code
_entity_poly.pdbx_strand_id
1 'polypeptide(L)'
;RAAASLRAAAGIVSDLPAMRAIADSLLEKANRLEHGTFTLALFGAFSAGKSSFANALIGEAALPVSPHPTTAAINRISRPCEGWEHGTARIVMKTRDQLEEELIHSLGMLGRTARSLEEALELARSLAPDAVPPQARPHYSFVRAAAQGWERVSGLLGTERKADRDEFAAFAADEAKSCFVREIELFWSCALTEAGITLVDTPGADSVHARHTGVAFSFLKSADAILFVTYYNHAFSRADKQFLEQLGRVRDSFELDKMFFVVNASDLASGEEELRQVVDYAREQFVRHGIREPRIFPVSSLLALQGKRENGKAPESSGMPKLEDELFRFIYEELSELTILAGRKELDRAAAALRRWLAEAEQSGEERRKSVERMEEALVRFEQRWAEPDLQAELRSLEQEARELVYYVKQRTEFRFGEWFLASFHPSLWGGERVSAETALVAAWRDLLGQISFALSQEMLATSLRMEKRLGTLLDERMAREAAAAAEAVPAFVPPNFGEREFPTPSVAHELPPVPVDASWLKKFFRNPKQFFEGGGRDRLKEEAQRMLAQAVAQYADEHGARFAAHYSGLLREQAGREFAALAESLRGQVESLRAADDGTQAEDIRERLKDLDELSLK
;
A
#
# COMPACT_ATOMS: atom_id res chain seq x y z
N ARG A 1 18.84 -11.35 21.71
CA ARG A 1 20.25 -11.74 21.53
C ARG A 1 20.80 -11.19 20.21
N ALA A 2 20.18 -11.47 19.06
CA ALA A 2 20.62 -10.98 17.75
C ALA A 2 20.77 -9.44 17.73
N ALA A 3 19.80 -8.71 18.24
CA ALA A 3 19.84 -7.25 18.33
C ALA A 3 21.03 -6.75 19.18
N ALA A 4 21.29 -7.40 20.32
CA ALA A 4 22.43 -7.06 21.16
C ALA A 4 23.77 -7.32 20.44
N SER A 5 23.89 -8.42 19.69
CA SER A 5 25.07 -8.72 18.88
C SER A 5 25.29 -7.70 17.76
N LEU A 6 24.20 -7.28 17.07
CA LEU A 6 24.27 -6.24 16.04
C LEU A 6 24.68 -4.88 16.62
N ARG A 7 24.19 -4.53 17.81
CA ARG A 7 24.56 -3.31 18.54
C ARG A 7 26.03 -3.32 18.96
N ALA A 8 26.50 -4.46 19.51
CA ALA A 8 27.90 -4.65 19.86
C ALA A 8 28.80 -4.52 18.62
N ALA A 9 28.42 -5.14 17.51
CA ALA A 9 29.15 -5.04 16.25
C ALA A 9 29.20 -3.60 15.73
N ALA A 10 28.09 -2.87 15.79
CA ALA A 10 28.05 -1.45 15.45
C ALA A 10 29.02 -0.65 16.33
N GLY A 11 29.07 -0.91 17.63
CA GLY A 11 30.01 -0.27 18.56
C GLY A 11 31.47 -0.49 18.21
N ILE A 12 31.83 -1.71 17.75
CA ILE A 12 33.22 -2.06 17.35
C ILE A 12 33.69 -1.23 16.13
N VAL A 13 32.77 -0.85 15.22
CA VAL A 13 33.15 -0.20 13.95
C VAL A 13 32.71 1.26 13.85
N SER A 14 31.95 1.80 14.81
CA SER A 14 31.32 3.13 14.73
C SER A 14 32.30 4.32 14.71
N ASP A 15 33.43 4.18 15.33
CA ASP A 15 34.49 5.20 15.40
C ASP A 15 35.39 5.22 14.15
N LEU A 16 35.25 4.21 13.29
CA LEU A 16 35.95 4.16 12.01
C LEU A 16 35.14 4.93 10.93
N PRO A 17 35.62 6.09 10.43
CA PRO A 17 34.85 6.93 9.53
C PRO A 17 34.31 6.19 8.30
N ALA A 18 35.12 5.30 7.74
CA ALA A 18 34.76 4.50 6.56
C ALA A 18 33.77 3.36 6.85
N MET A 19 33.52 3.03 8.11
CA MET A 19 32.57 2.00 8.55
C MET A 19 31.27 2.56 9.09
N ARG A 20 31.12 3.89 9.16
CA ARG A 20 29.95 4.56 9.73
C ARG A 20 28.64 4.07 9.11
N ALA A 21 28.61 3.93 7.77
CA ALA A 21 27.42 3.44 7.06
C ALA A 21 27.03 1.99 7.46
N ILE A 22 28.03 1.14 7.73
CA ILE A 22 27.78 -0.22 8.23
C ILE A 22 27.29 -0.18 9.69
N ALA A 23 27.90 0.66 10.54
CA ALA A 23 27.48 0.83 11.91
C ALA A 23 26.01 1.31 11.99
N ASP A 24 25.65 2.33 11.19
CA ASP A 24 24.29 2.84 11.12
C ASP A 24 23.28 1.75 10.66
N SER A 25 23.65 0.97 9.62
CA SER A 25 22.82 -0.13 9.13
C SER A 25 22.67 -1.26 10.17
N LEU A 26 23.71 -1.58 10.92
CA LEU A 26 23.64 -2.55 12.03
C LEU A 26 22.75 -2.06 13.17
N LEU A 27 22.85 -0.77 13.53
CA LEU A 27 21.98 -0.14 14.55
C LEU A 27 20.52 -0.09 14.11
N GLU A 28 20.24 0.23 12.86
CA GLU A 28 18.88 0.22 12.30
C GLU A 28 18.26 -1.19 12.42
N LYS A 29 18.99 -2.23 12.01
CA LYS A 29 18.53 -3.61 12.12
C LYS A 29 18.38 -4.08 13.57
N ALA A 30 19.28 -3.67 14.46
CA ALA A 30 19.13 -3.92 15.89
C ALA A 30 17.87 -3.27 16.46
N ASN A 31 17.61 -2.01 16.11
CA ASN A 31 16.42 -1.29 16.53
C ASN A 31 15.13 -1.93 15.96
N ARG A 32 15.16 -2.38 14.71
CA ARG A 32 14.02 -3.09 14.09
C ARG A 32 13.72 -4.41 14.82
N LEU A 33 14.73 -5.14 15.27
CA LEU A 33 14.55 -6.37 16.05
C LEU A 33 14.06 -6.13 17.49
N GLU A 34 14.39 -5.01 18.11
CA GLU A 34 14.00 -4.69 19.49
C GLU A 34 12.68 -3.93 19.58
N HIS A 35 12.43 -3.04 18.65
CA HIS A 35 11.33 -2.09 18.67
C HIS A 35 10.51 -2.08 17.37
N GLY A 36 10.72 -3.07 16.50
CA GLY A 36 10.03 -3.14 15.22
C GLY A 36 8.52 -3.14 15.43
N THR A 37 7.85 -2.18 14.80
CA THR A 37 6.40 -2.16 14.70
C THR A 37 6.01 -2.87 13.41
N PHE A 38 5.19 -3.90 13.51
CA PHE A 38 4.65 -4.63 12.36
C PHE A 38 3.27 -4.10 12.03
N THR A 39 3.03 -3.81 10.77
CA THR A 39 1.73 -3.33 10.30
C THR A 39 0.93 -4.49 9.71
N LEU A 40 -0.20 -4.79 10.34
CA LEU A 40 -1.16 -5.79 9.92
C LEU A 40 -2.38 -5.09 9.31
N ALA A 41 -2.58 -5.19 7.99
CA ALA A 41 -3.66 -4.52 7.30
C ALA A 41 -4.84 -5.46 7.01
N LEU A 42 -6.07 -5.03 7.35
CA LEU A 42 -7.32 -5.74 7.07
C LEU A 42 -7.93 -5.25 5.78
N PHE A 43 -8.19 -6.16 4.86
CA PHE A 43 -8.88 -5.92 3.60
C PHE A 43 -10.12 -6.83 3.47
N GLY A 44 -11.04 -6.49 2.59
CA GLY A 44 -12.22 -7.27 2.28
C GLY A 44 -13.44 -6.39 2.03
N ALA A 45 -14.55 -7.01 1.57
CA ALA A 45 -15.81 -6.33 1.36
C ALA A 45 -16.31 -5.64 2.64
N PHE A 46 -17.17 -4.63 2.46
CA PHE A 46 -17.74 -3.89 3.59
C PHE A 46 -18.45 -4.84 4.59
N SER A 47 -19.29 -5.76 4.09
CA SER A 47 -20.07 -6.71 4.90
C SER A 47 -19.28 -7.91 5.41
N ALA A 48 -17.98 -8.01 5.14
CA ALA A 48 -17.16 -9.16 5.58
C ALA A 48 -16.93 -9.21 7.10
N GLY A 49 -17.26 -8.14 7.82
CA GLY A 49 -17.11 -8.06 9.28
C GLY A 49 -15.67 -7.76 9.73
N LYS A 50 -14.91 -6.95 8.96
CA LYS A 50 -13.53 -6.56 9.29
C LYS A 50 -13.38 -5.96 10.69
N SER A 51 -14.21 -4.97 11.04
CA SER A 51 -14.16 -4.33 12.37
C SER A 51 -14.56 -5.30 13.50
N SER A 52 -15.51 -6.23 13.25
CA SER A 52 -15.83 -7.31 14.19
C SER A 52 -14.64 -8.27 14.37
N PHE A 53 -13.95 -8.59 13.29
CA PHE A 53 -12.76 -9.41 13.30
C PHE A 53 -11.60 -8.71 14.02
N ALA A 54 -11.40 -7.40 13.77
CA ALA A 54 -10.43 -6.59 14.50
C ALA A 54 -10.69 -6.61 16.02
N ASN A 55 -11.96 -6.42 16.42
CA ASN A 55 -12.36 -6.52 17.83
C ASN A 55 -12.07 -7.91 18.43
N ALA A 56 -12.29 -8.97 17.66
CA ALA A 56 -11.99 -10.33 18.09
C ALA A 56 -10.48 -10.59 18.23
N LEU A 57 -9.65 -10.03 17.35
CA LEU A 57 -8.20 -10.06 17.48
C LEU A 57 -7.72 -9.30 18.74
N ILE A 58 -8.25 -8.10 18.97
CA ILE A 58 -7.92 -7.26 20.12
C ILE A 58 -8.40 -7.92 21.43
N GLY A 59 -9.52 -8.65 21.38
CA GLY A 59 -10.17 -9.26 22.54
C GLY A 59 -11.21 -8.37 23.23
N GLU A 60 -11.44 -7.16 22.70
CA GLU A 60 -12.40 -6.19 23.21
C GLU A 60 -13.14 -5.47 22.07
N ALA A 61 -14.34 -4.95 22.36
CA ALA A 61 -15.09 -4.12 21.41
C ALA A 61 -14.52 -2.69 21.39
N ALA A 62 -13.35 -2.54 20.79
CA ALA A 62 -12.67 -1.24 20.66
C ALA A 62 -13.20 -0.45 19.47
N LEU A 63 -13.46 -1.10 18.33
CA LEU A 63 -14.00 -0.46 17.13
C LEU A 63 -15.53 -0.55 17.11
N PRO A 64 -16.23 0.50 16.65
CA PRO A 64 -17.70 0.42 16.46
C PRO A 64 -18.02 -0.55 15.32
N VAL A 65 -19.05 -1.35 15.54
CA VAL A 65 -19.59 -2.29 14.54
C VAL A 65 -21.02 -1.87 14.23
N SER A 66 -21.31 -1.64 12.95
CA SER A 66 -22.64 -1.25 12.48
C SER A 66 -23.03 -2.06 11.24
N PRO A 67 -24.33 -2.39 11.06
CA PRO A 67 -24.84 -2.96 9.81
C PRO A 67 -24.85 -1.97 8.64
N HIS A 68 -24.63 -0.69 8.89
CA HIS A 68 -24.52 0.36 7.88
C HIS A 68 -23.06 0.73 7.63
N PRO A 69 -22.71 1.28 6.43
CA PRO A 69 -21.34 1.68 6.11
C PRO A 69 -20.84 2.79 7.04
N THR A 70 -20.18 2.43 8.13
CA THR A 70 -19.66 3.39 9.11
C THR A 70 -18.18 3.64 8.99
N THR A 71 -17.40 2.72 8.40
CA THR A 71 -15.96 2.87 8.26
C THR A 71 -15.65 3.76 7.05
N ALA A 72 -15.82 5.07 7.22
CA ALA A 72 -15.48 6.08 6.22
C ALA A 72 -13.98 6.45 6.26
N ALA A 73 -13.35 6.29 7.42
CA ALA A 73 -11.95 6.62 7.68
C ALA A 73 -11.11 5.35 7.89
N ILE A 74 -9.80 5.47 7.72
CA ILE A 74 -8.85 4.43 8.10
C ILE A 74 -8.75 4.42 9.61
N ASN A 75 -8.92 3.26 10.24
CA ASN A 75 -8.69 3.09 11.66
C ASN A 75 -7.39 2.32 11.90
N ARG A 76 -6.44 2.97 12.56
CA ARG A 76 -5.23 2.34 13.09
C ARG A 76 -5.44 2.03 14.57
N ILE A 77 -4.90 0.91 15.02
CA ILE A 77 -4.89 0.52 16.42
C ILE A 77 -3.44 0.24 16.78
N SER A 78 -2.89 1.12 17.62
CA SER A 78 -1.48 1.16 17.96
C SER A 78 -1.28 1.01 19.47
N ARG A 79 -0.05 0.67 19.87
CA ARG A 79 0.34 0.66 21.28
C ARG A 79 0.29 2.07 21.88
N PRO A 80 -0.19 2.24 23.12
CA PRO A 80 -0.05 3.49 23.86
C PRO A 80 1.41 3.95 23.94
N CYS A 81 1.62 5.26 23.81
CA CYS A 81 2.93 5.88 23.86
C CYS A 81 2.87 7.22 24.65
N GLU A 82 4.01 7.89 24.81
CA GLU A 82 4.06 9.15 25.55
C GLU A 82 3.09 10.19 24.96
N GLY A 83 2.21 10.73 25.82
CA GLY A 83 1.15 11.66 25.44
C GLY A 83 -0.12 11.01 24.88
N TRP A 84 -0.15 9.67 24.67
CA TRP A 84 -1.26 8.93 24.11
C TRP A 84 -1.57 7.68 24.94
N GLU A 85 -2.48 7.83 25.90
CA GLU A 85 -2.85 6.79 26.85
C GLU A 85 -3.82 5.78 26.22
N HIS A 86 -3.96 4.62 26.89
CA HIS A 86 -4.93 3.61 26.50
C HIS A 86 -6.35 4.18 26.41
N GLY A 87 -7.04 3.92 25.31
CA GLY A 87 -8.41 4.38 25.05
C GLY A 87 -8.50 5.79 24.46
N THR A 88 -7.37 6.49 24.26
CA THR A 88 -7.35 7.77 23.53
C THR A 88 -7.18 7.56 22.04
N ALA A 89 -7.64 8.52 21.23
CA ALA A 89 -7.50 8.47 19.77
C ALA A 89 -6.97 9.78 19.21
N ARG A 90 -6.15 9.68 18.18
CA ARG A 90 -5.73 10.78 17.32
C ARG A 90 -6.64 10.79 16.10
N ILE A 91 -7.40 11.88 15.93
CA ILE A 91 -8.31 12.07 14.79
C ILE A 91 -7.69 13.09 13.84
N VAL A 92 -7.44 12.69 12.61
CA VAL A 92 -6.93 13.56 11.56
C VAL A 92 -8.07 13.89 10.60
N MET A 93 -8.41 15.17 10.50
CA MET A 93 -9.50 15.65 9.67
C MET A 93 -9.04 15.82 8.22
N LYS A 94 -9.97 15.62 7.26
CA LYS A 94 -9.75 15.95 5.85
C LYS A 94 -9.46 17.44 5.68
N THR A 95 -8.69 17.77 4.66
CA THR A 95 -8.57 19.17 4.24
C THR A 95 -9.84 19.62 3.51
N ARG A 96 -10.01 20.94 3.37
CA ARG A 96 -11.12 21.52 2.62
C ARG A 96 -11.13 21.02 1.16
N ASP A 97 -9.97 21.00 0.53
CA ASP A 97 -9.81 20.56 -0.87
C ASP A 97 -10.18 19.09 -1.06
N GLN A 98 -9.76 18.22 -0.13
CA GLN A 98 -10.12 16.80 -0.15
C GLN A 98 -11.64 16.60 -0.06
N LEU A 99 -12.30 17.31 0.85
CA LEU A 99 -13.76 17.21 1.00
C LEU A 99 -14.49 17.76 -0.22
N GLU A 100 -14.03 18.87 -0.81
CA GLU A 100 -14.59 19.47 -2.00
C GLU A 100 -14.53 18.51 -3.19
N GLU A 101 -13.37 17.92 -3.44
CA GLU A 101 -13.17 16.93 -4.50
C GLU A 101 -14.10 15.73 -4.35
N GLU A 102 -14.22 15.16 -3.14
CA GLU A 102 -15.11 14.04 -2.84
C GLU A 102 -16.59 14.37 -3.04
N LEU A 103 -17.02 15.56 -2.61
CA LEU A 103 -18.41 16.01 -2.76
C LEU A 103 -18.78 16.28 -4.22
N ILE A 104 -17.91 16.98 -4.97
CA ILE A 104 -18.12 17.26 -6.39
C ILE A 104 -18.20 15.94 -7.17
N HIS A 105 -17.29 15.01 -6.91
CA HIS A 105 -17.32 13.68 -7.53
C HIS A 105 -18.63 12.95 -7.23
N SER A 106 -19.03 12.89 -5.95
CA SER A 106 -20.24 12.17 -5.55
C SER A 106 -21.52 12.80 -6.11
N LEU A 107 -21.57 14.13 -6.22
CA LEU A 107 -22.66 14.84 -6.90
C LEU A 107 -22.68 14.54 -8.40
N GLY A 108 -21.52 14.44 -9.05
CA GLY A 108 -21.38 14.00 -10.44
C GLY A 108 -22.02 12.64 -10.68
N MET A 109 -21.78 11.66 -9.78
CA MET A 109 -22.41 10.34 -9.82
C MET A 109 -23.94 10.40 -9.63
N LEU A 110 -24.45 11.41 -8.92
CA LEU A 110 -25.87 11.69 -8.75
C LEU A 110 -26.47 12.52 -9.89
N GLY A 111 -25.65 12.89 -10.89
CA GLY A 111 -26.07 13.70 -12.04
C GLY A 111 -26.24 15.18 -11.74
N ARG A 112 -25.53 15.67 -10.75
CA ARG A 112 -25.45 17.07 -10.39
C ARG A 112 -24.02 17.57 -10.57
N THR A 113 -23.87 18.82 -10.98
CA THR A 113 -22.57 19.46 -11.17
C THR A 113 -22.44 20.59 -10.16
N ALA A 114 -21.35 20.61 -9.42
CA ALA A 114 -20.96 21.71 -8.53
C ALA A 114 -19.55 22.17 -8.91
N ARG A 115 -19.25 23.45 -8.69
CA ARG A 115 -17.96 24.07 -9.03
C ARG A 115 -17.18 24.50 -7.79
N SER A 116 -17.81 24.43 -6.64
CA SER A 116 -17.21 24.76 -5.35
C SER A 116 -17.85 23.93 -4.23
N LEU A 117 -17.18 23.92 -3.09
CA LEU A 117 -17.67 23.24 -1.88
C LEU A 117 -19.02 23.80 -1.42
N GLU A 118 -19.21 25.12 -1.48
CA GLU A 118 -20.46 25.79 -1.09
C GLU A 118 -21.62 25.35 -1.97
N GLU A 119 -21.43 25.37 -3.29
CA GLU A 119 -22.44 24.92 -4.26
C GLU A 119 -22.75 23.43 -4.06
N ALA A 120 -21.72 22.61 -3.78
CA ALA A 120 -21.88 21.20 -3.51
C ALA A 120 -22.75 20.95 -2.26
N LEU A 121 -22.52 21.68 -1.18
CA LEU A 121 -23.31 21.58 0.05
C LEU A 121 -24.76 22.07 -0.12
N GLU A 122 -24.99 23.11 -0.90
CA GLU A 122 -26.35 23.58 -1.21
C GLU A 122 -27.13 22.54 -2.02
N LEU A 123 -26.51 21.99 -3.06
CA LEU A 123 -27.08 20.89 -3.84
C LEU A 123 -27.36 19.67 -2.97
N ALA A 124 -26.44 19.32 -2.07
CA ALA A 124 -26.58 18.21 -1.14
C ALA A 124 -27.82 18.35 -0.22
N ARG A 125 -28.10 19.57 0.25
CA ARG A 125 -29.28 19.86 1.09
C ARG A 125 -30.59 19.71 0.32
N SER A 126 -30.60 20.00 -0.99
CA SER A 126 -31.78 19.98 -1.84
C SER A 126 -32.13 18.61 -2.42
N LEU A 127 -31.24 17.60 -2.31
CA LEU A 127 -31.45 16.28 -2.89
C LEU A 127 -32.58 15.51 -2.19
N ALA A 128 -33.54 15.03 -2.99
CA ALA A 128 -34.63 14.16 -2.50
C ALA A 128 -34.24 12.67 -2.62
N PRO A 129 -34.61 11.81 -1.64
CA PRO A 129 -34.22 10.40 -1.63
C PRO A 129 -34.90 9.56 -2.73
N ASP A 130 -36.09 9.95 -3.17
CA ASP A 130 -36.95 9.13 -4.05
C ASP A 130 -36.46 9.05 -5.52
N ALA A 131 -35.47 9.87 -5.91
CA ALA A 131 -34.95 9.95 -7.27
C ALA A 131 -33.59 9.27 -7.47
N VAL A 132 -33.07 8.56 -6.44
CA VAL A 132 -31.70 8.02 -6.48
C VAL A 132 -31.69 6.55 -6.87
N PRO A 133 -31.03 6.16 -7.98
CA PRO A 133 -30.84 4.77 -8.37
C PRO A 133 -30.13 3.98 -7.27
N PRO A 134 -30.39 2.67 -7.12
CA PRO A 134 -29.76 1.84 -6.08
C PRO A 134 -28.22 1.91 -6.08
N GLN A 135 -27.60 1.99 -7.26
CA GLN A 135 -26.15 2.06 -7.42
C GLN A 135 -25.55 3.39 -6.93
N ALA A 136 -26.34 4.46 -6.93
CA ALA A 136 -25.90 5.80 -6.51
C ALA A 136 -26.24 6.11 -5.03
N ARG A 137 -26.92 5.19 -4.32
CA ARG A 137 -27.29 5.37 -2.91
C ARG A 137 -26.10 5.66 -1.99
N PRO A 138 -24.93 4.99 -2.11
CA PRO A 138 -23.78 5.31 -1.27
C PRO A 138 -23.31 6.76 -1.44
N HIS A 139 -23.30 7.28 -2.67
CA HIS A 139 -22.96 8.69 -2.95
C HIS A 139 -23.98 9.65 -2.34
N TYR A 140 -25.26 9.29 -2.41
CA TYR A 140 -26.33 10.06 -1.78
C TYR A 140 -26.17 10.13 -0.26
N SER A 141 -25.92 8.99 0.40
CA SER A 141 -25.69 8.94 1.86
C SER A 141 -24.50 9.82 2.26
N PHE A 142 -23.39 9.72 1.56
CA PHE A 142 -22.20 10.53 1.83
C PHE A 142 -22.48 12.04 1.69
N VAL A 143 -23.06 12.47 0.58
CA VAL A 143 -23.36 13.88 0.32
C VAL A 143 -24.33 14.45 1.36
N ARG A 144 -25.33 13.65 1.75
CA ARG A 144 -26.30 14.04 2.80
C ARG A 144 -25.65 14.10 4.18
N ALA A 145 -24.80 13.15 4.52
CA ALA A 145 -24.06 13.14 5.78
C ALA A 145 -23.15 14.36 5.90
N ALA A 146 -22.42 14.70 4.84
CA ALA A 146 -21.60 15.90 4.78
C ALA A 146 -22.39 17.19 4.98
N ALA A 147 -23.56 17.32 4.29
CA ALA A 147 -24.44 18.48 4.45
C ALA A 147 -25.00 18.60 5.88
N GLN A 148 -25.32 17.48 6.54
CA GLN A 148 -25.83 17.44 7.92
C GLN A 148 -24.74 17.77 8.96
N GLY A 149 -23.52 17.30 8.72
CA GLY A 149 -22.39 17.48 9.65
C GLY A 149 -21.70 18.83 9.50
N TRP A 150 -21.86 19.52 8.37
CA TRP A 150 -21.09 20.70 7.99
C TRP A 150 -20.97 21.77 9.08
N GLU A 151 -22.09 22.23 9.63
CA GLU A 151 -22.10 23.32 10.62
C GLU A 151 -21.35 22.96 11.92
N ARG A 152 -21.30 21.66 12.25
CA ARG A 152 -20.67 21.16 13.48
C ARG A 152 -19.20 20.85 13.31
N VAL A 153 -18.76 20.48 12.10
CA VAL A 153 -17.43 19.90 11.87
C VAL A 153 -16.55 20.75 10.94
N SER A 154 -17.12 21.68 10.16
CA SER A 154 -16.37 22.48 9.19
C SER A 154 -15.18 23.25 9.78
N GLY A 155 -15.32 23.75 11.01
CA GLY A 155 -14.22 24.44 11.72
C GLY A 155 -13.05 23.55 12.13
N LEU A 156 -13.17 22.22 11.98
CA LEU A 156 -12.12 21.26 12.34
C LEU A 156 -11.34 20.76 11.11
N LEU A 157 -11.73 21.14 9.90
CA LEU A 157 -11.05 20.71 8.67
C LEU A 157 -9.57 21.07 8.69
N GLY A 158 -8.72 20.14 8.24
CA GLY A 158 -7.26 20.30 8.21
C GLY A 158 -6.57 20.23 9.57
N THR A 159 -7.31 19.94 10.65
CA THR A 159 -6.73 19.84 12.00
C THR A 159 -6.51 18.39 12.42
N GLU A 160 -5.67 18.24 13.43
CA GLU A 160 -5.46 17.02 14.20
C GLU A 160 -5.90 17.26 15.64
N ARG A 161 -6.55 16.27 16.27
CA ARG A 161 -7.04 16.40 17.63
C ARG A 161 -6.92 15.10 18.41
N LYS A 162 -6.70 15.25 19.72
CA LYS A 162 -6.82 14.15 20.68
C LYS A 162 -8.28 14.00 21.09
N ALA A 163 -8.76 12.79 21.09
CA ALA A 163 -10.13 12.43 21.47
C ALA A 163 -10.09 11.35 22.56
N ASP A 164 -11.07 11.38 23.44
CA ASP A 164 -11.34 10.27 24.36
C ASP A 164 -12.16 9.17 23.67
N ARG A 165 -12.51 8.12 24.41
CA ARG A 165 -13.24 6.96 23.88
C ARG A 165 -14.62 7.32 23.34
N ASP A 166 -15.35 8.24 24.00
CA ASP A 166 -16.71 8.61 23.60
C ASP A 166 -16.68 9.49 22.34
N GLU A 167 -15.75 10.44 22.28
CA GLU A 167 -15.50 11.24 21.08
C GLU A 167 -15.03 10.37 19.91
N PHE A 168 -14.12 9.42 20.14
CA PHE A 168 -13.70 8.45 19.13
C PHE A 168 -14.90 7.69 18.58
N ALA A 169 -15.73 7.11 19.45
CA ALA A 169 -16.93 6.37 19.04
C ALA A 169 -17.87 7.26 18.20
N ALA A 170 -18.05 8.52 18.56
CA ALA A 170 -18.86 9.46 17.82
C ALA A 170 -18.29 9.78 16.42
N PHE A 171 -16.97 9.96 16.28
CA PHE A 171 -16.33 10.22 14.98
C PHE A 171 -16.21 8.97 14.11
N ALA A 172 -16.14 7.80 14.70
CA ALA A 172 -16.05 6.54 13.95
C ALA A 172 -17.42 5.99 13.52
N ALA A 173 -18.51 6.24 14.29
CA ALA A 173 -19.82 5.64 14.05
C ALA A 173 -20.85 6.60 13.42
N ASP A 174 -20.76 7.91 13.66
CA ASP A 174 -21.70 8.90 13.12
C ASP A 174 -21.28 9.33 11.71
N GLU A 175 -22.04 8.94 10.68
CA GLU A 175 -21.74 9.30 9.28
C GLU A 175 -21.57 10.82 9.08
N ALA A 176 -22.34 11.65 9.80
CA ALA A 176 -22.27 13.11 9.72
C ALA A 176 -20.97 13.69 10.32
N LYS A 177 -20.16 12.87 10.99
CA LYS A 177 -18.82 13.22 11.48
C LYS A 177 -17.74 12.46 10.75
N SER A 178 -17.90 11.16 10.58
CA SER A 178 -16.90 10.28 9.97
C SER A 178 -16.56 10.62 8.52
N CYS A 179 -17.51 11.19 7.76
CA CYS A 179 -17.28 11.65 6.38
C CYS A 179 -16.24 12.79 6.27
N PHE A 180 -15.96 13.52 7.35
CA PHE A 180 -14.93 14.56 7.41
C PHE A 180 -13.58 14.05 7.92
N VAL A 181 -13.51 12.81 8.38
CA VAL A 181 -12.29 12.22 8.92
C VAL A 181 -11.47 11.57 7.82
N ARG A 182 -10.15 11.82 7.84
CA ARG A 182 -9.19 11.16 6.96
C ARG A 182 -8.70 9.86 7.57
N GLU A 183 -8.26 9.91 8.83
CA GLU A 183 -7.65 8.81 9.55
C GLU A 183 -7.91 8.94 11.06
N ILE A 184 -8.08 7.81 11.72
CA ILE A 184 -8.14 7.72 13.18
C ILE A 184 -7.08 6.73 13.63
N GLU A 185 -6.27 7.10 14.62
CA GLU A 185 -5.37 6.20 15.32
C GLU A 185 -5.81 6.05 16.77
N LEU A 186 -6.29 4.86 17.12
CA LEU A 186 -6.71 4.48 18.45
C LEU A 186 -5.55 3.84 19.20
N PHE A 187 -5.20 4.39 20.36
CA PHE A 187 -4.16 3.84 21.21
C PHE A 187 -4.76 2.84 22.20
N TRP A 188 -4.44 1.56 22.00
CA TRP A 188 -5.06 0.47 22.71
C TRP A 188 -4.03 -0.57 23.16
N SER A 189 -3.96 -0.82 24.48
CA SER A 189 -3.09 -1.86 25.05
C SER A 189 -3.82 -3.19 25.01
N CYS A 190 -3.30 -4.14 24.26
CA CYS A 190 -3.74 -5.53 24.18
C CYS A 190 -2.55 -6.42 23.77
N ALA A 191 -2.70 -7.75 23.81
CA ALA A 191 -1.63 -8.67 23.46
C ALA A 191 -1.00 -8.39 22.08
N LEU A 192 -1.84 -8.01 21.09
CA LEU A 192 -1.39 -7.70 19.74
C LEU A 192 -0.49 -6.43 19.72
N THR A 193 -0.96 -5.32 20.29
CA THR A 193 -0.24 -4.05 20.27
C THR A 193 0.98 -4.06 21.19
N GLU A 194 0.94 -4.77 22.31
CA GLU A 194 2.11 -4.99 23.18
C GLU A 194 3.19 -5.83 22.49
N ALA A 195 2.80 -6.68 21.56
CA ALA A 195 3.71 -7.40 20.68
C ALA A 195 4.33 -6.54 19.56
N GLY A 196 4.04 -5.22 19.53
CA GLY A 196 4.53 -4.30 18.50
C GLY A 196 3.73 -4.32 17.20
N ILE A 197 2.53 -4.92 17.19
CA ILE A 197 1.69 -5.00 15.98
C ILE A 197 0.71 -3.84 15.94
N THR A 198 0.76 -3.04 14.89
CA THR A 198 -0.25 -2.04 14.55
C THR A 198 -1.27 -2.66 13.61
N LEU A 199 -2.53 -2.69 14.03
CA LEU A 199 -3.63 -3.18 13.21
C LEU A 199 -4.24 -2.00 12.43
N VAL A 200 -4.44 -2.19 11.12
CA VAL A 200 -5.06 -1.17 10.25
C VAL A 200 -6.35 -1.74 9.66
N ASP A 201 -7.49 -1.20 10.09
CA ASP A 201 -8.80 -1.50 9.49
C ASP A 201 -9.06 -0.53 8.34
N THR A 202 -9.04 -1.06 7.10
CA THR A 202 -9.26 -0.26 5.90
C THR A 202 -10.74 -0.16 5.54
N PRO A 203 -11.21 0.97 4.95
CA PRO A 203 -12.55 1.05 4.40
C PRO A 203 -12.84 -0.11 3.43
N GLY A 204 -14.04 -0.66 3.47
CA GLY A 204 -14.43 -1.76 2.57
C GLY A 204 -14.34 -1.35 1.10
N ALA A 205 -13.97 -2.28 0.23
CA ALA A 205 -13.79 -2.05 -1.20
C ALA A 205 -15.05 -1.48 -1.91
N ASP A 206 -16.23 -1.66 -1.33
CA ASP A 206 -17.52 -1.17 -1.82
C ASP A 206 -17.87 0.24 -1.33
N SER A 207 -17.11 0.83 -0.40
CA SER A 207 -17.43 2.15 0.14
C SER A 207 -17.13 3.25 -0.87
N VAL A 208 -17.88 4.36 -0.82
CA VAL A 208 -17.62 5.57 -1.63
C VAL A 208 -16.20 6.07 -1.36
N HIS A 209 -15.74 5.90 -0.12
CA HIS A 209 -14.42 6.31 0.36
C HIS A 209 -13.29 5.35 -0.08
N ALA A 210 -13.58 4.08 -0.36
CA ALA A 210 -12.61 3.13 -0.91
C ALA A 210 -12.18 3.48 -2.35
N ARG A 211 -12.89 4.38 -3.00
CA ARG A 211 -12.50 4.91 -4.32
C ARG A 211 -11.27 5.82 -4.26
N HIS A 212 -10.93 6.33 -3.09
CA HIS A 212 -9.59 6.87 -2.83
C HIS A 212 -8.58 5.70 -2.67
N THR A 213 -8.58 4.83 -3.64
CA THR A 213 -7.84 3.58 -3.74
C THR A 213 -6.33 3.74 -3.64
N GLY A 214 -5.80 4.94 -3.80
CA GLY A 214 -4.41 5.25 -3.47
C GLY A 214 -4.06 4.89 -2.02
N VAL A 215 -5.00 5.07 -1.09
CA VAL A 215 -4.80 4.75 0.32
C VAL A 215 -4.75 3.24 0.55
N ALA A 216 -5.68 2.47 -0.03
CA ALA A 216 -5.65 1.01 0.08
C ALA A 216 -4.37 0.43 -0.53
N PHE A 217 -3.92 0.96 -1.66
CA PHE A 217 -2.65 0.58 -2.28
C PHE A 217 -1.43 0.96 -1.45
N SER A 218 -1.42 2.11 -0.77
CA SER A 218 -0.31 2.50 0.11
C SER A 218 -0.15 1.51 1.26
N PHE A 219 -1.27 1.06 1.86
CA PHE A 219 -1.22 0.02 2.90
C PHE A 219 -0.83 -1.36 2.37
N LEU A 220 -1.24 -1.73 1.16
CA LEU A 220 -0.75 -2.94 0.52
C LEU A 220 0.78 -2.93 0.38
N LYS A 221 1.34 -1.75 0.07
CA LYS A 221 2.78 -1.55 -0.09
C LYS A 221 3.52 -1.61 1.26
N SER A 222 3.00 -0.93 2.28
CA SER A 222 3.68 -0.74 3.56
C SER A 222 3.35 -1.79 4.63
N ALA A 223 2.31 -2.63 4.45
CA ALA A 223 1.95 -3.65 5.42
C ALA A 223 2.92 -4.83 5.41
N ASP A 224 3.33 -5.26 6.60
CA ASP A 224 4.17 -6.46 6.80
C ASP A 224 3.35 -7.75 6.62
N ALA A 225 2.05 -7.72 6.98
CA ALA A 225 1.12 -8.80 6.69
C ALA A 225 -0.27 -8.25 6.32
N ILE A 226 -0.99 -9.03 5.50
CA ILE A 226 -2.31 -8.69 4.98
C ILE A 226 -3.30 -9.77 5.40
N LEU A 227 -4.38 -9.36 6.07
CA LEU A 227 -5.53 -10.20 6.37
C LEU A 227 -6.68 -9.84 5.42
N PHE A 228 -6.98 -10.73 4.50
CA PHE A 228 -8.12 -10.61 3.60
C PHE A 228 -9.33 -11.31 4.20
N VAL A 229 -10.32 -10.54 4.65
CA VAL A 229 -11.51 -11.03 5.34
C VAL A 229 -12.68 -11.13 4.36
N THR A 230 -13.26 -12.32 4.24
CA THR A 230 -14.49 -12.58 3.49
C THR A 230 -15.57 -13.14 4.42
N TYR A 231 -16.84 -13.06 4.01
CA TYR A 231 -17.96 -13.49 4.83
C TYR A 231 -18.45 -14.88 4.42
N TYR A 232 -18.74 -15.74 5.40
CA TYR A 232 -19.11 -17.14 5.19
C TYR A 232 -20.22 -17.34 4.13
N ASN A 233 -21.35 -16.62 4.24
CA ASN A 233 -22.48 -16.77 3.30
C ASN A 233 -22.19 -16.26 1.89
N HIS A 234 -21.14 -15.45 1.72
CA HIS A 234 -20.71 -14.88 0.46
C HIS A 234 -19.18 -14.90 0.36
N ALA A 235 -18.62 -16.10 0.53
CA ALA A 235 -17.17 -16.33 0.65
C ALA A 235 -16.34 -15.83 -0.55
N PHE A 236 -17.00 -15.33 -1.60
CA PHE A 236 -16.37 -14.70 -2.74
C PHE A 236 -17.33 -13.71 -3.40
N SER A 237 -17.48 -12.53 -2.81
CA SER A 237 -18.33 -11.48 -3.32
C SER A 237 -17.74 -10.82 -4.58
N ARG A 238 -18.55 -9.99 -5.26
CA ARG A 238 -18.07 -9.17 -6.41
C ARG A 238 -16.92 -8.23 -6.00
N ALA A 239 -16.98 -7.67 -4.79
CA ALA A 239 -15.94 -6.82 -4.26
C ALA A 239 -14.65 -7.59 -3.97
N ASP A 240 -14.76 -8.79 -3.42
CA ASP A 240 -13.61 -9.68 -3.20
C ASP A 240 -12.92 -10.02 -4.51
N LYS A 241 -13.71 -10.35 -5.55
CA LYS A 241 -13.19 -10.61 -6.90
C LYS A 241 -12.44 -9.39 -7.45
N GLN A 242 -13.02 -8.20 -7.35
CA GLN A 242 -12.38 -6.97 -7.83
C GLN A 242 -11.08 -6.69 -7.11
N PHE A 243 -11.03 -6.88 -5.79
CA PHE A 243 -9.83 -6.70 -4.99
C PHE A 243 -8.72 -7.69 -5.38
N LEU A 244 -9.06 -8.98 -5.54
CA LEU A 244 -8.09 -10.00 -5.93
C LEU A 244 -7.58 -9.81 -7.38
N GLU A 245 -8.42 -9.31 -8.27
CA GLU A 245 -7.98 -8.91 -9.62
C GLU A 245 -6.97 -7.76 -9.55
N GLN A 246 -7.16 -6.81 -8.63
CA GLN A 246 -6.21 -5.72 -8.39
C GLN A 246 -4.89 -6.25 -7.82
N LEU A 247 -4.94 -7.14 -6.83
CA LEU A 247 -3.75 -7.82 -6.30
C LEU A 247 -3.01 -8.60 -7.38
N GLY A 248 -3.72 -9.32 -8.24
CA GLY A 248 -3.12 -10.05 -9.36
C GLY A 248 -2.33 -9.15 -10.33
N ARG A 249 -2.74 -7.89 -10.48
CA ARG A 249 -2.05 -6.90 -11.33
C ARG A 249 -0.73 -6.41 -10.74
N VAL A 250 -0.60 -6.43 -9.43
CA VAL A 250 0.61 -6.00 -8.69
C VAL A 250 1.40 -7.18 -8.12
N ARG A 251 1.00 -8.40 -8.45
CA ARG A 251 1.57 -9.65 -7.93
C ARG A 251 3.09 -9.70 -7.98
N ASP A 252 3.69 -9.25 -9.07
CA ASP A 252 5.14 -9.25 -9.25
C ASP A 252 5.86 -8.16 -8.42
N SER A 253 5.10 -7.27 -7.79
CA SER A 253 5.59 -6.19 -6.93
C SER A 253 5.41 -6.48 -5.44
N PHE A 254 4.68 -7.56 -5.07
CA PHE A 254 4.43 -7.96 -3.68
C PHE A 254 4.79 -9.41 -3.45
N GLU A 255 5.30 -9.68 -2.26
CA GLU A 255 5.43 -11.03 -1.74
C GLU A 255 4.04 -11.51 -1.28
N LEU A 256 3.41 -12.39 -2.07
CA LEU A 256 2.10 -12.96 -1.73
C LEU A 256 2.13 -13.85 -0.47
N ASP A 257 3.31 -14.25 -0.03
CA ASP A 257 3.50 -15.10 1.13
C ASP A 257 3.08 -14.41 2.45
N LYS A 258 2.94 -13.07 2.45
CA LYS A 258 2.45 -12.28 3.59
C LYS A 258 0.93 -12.17 3.69
N MET A 259 0.17 -12.92 2.87
CA MET A 259 -1.28 -12.86 2.85
C MET A 259 -1.94 -14.02 3.58
N PHE A 260 -2.90 -13.67 4.44
CA PHE A 260 -3.77 -14.58 5.18
C PHE A 260 -5.22 -14.34 4.76
N PHE A 261 -5.96 -15.40 4.48
CA PHE A 261 -7.35 -15.33 4.05
C PHE A 261 -8.26 -15.81 5.18
N VAL A 262 -9.21 -14.99 5.58
CA VAL A 262 -10.12 -15.28 6.69
C VAL A 262 -11.54 -15.44 6.14
N VAL A 263 -12.15 -16.60 6.35
CA VAL A 263 -13.57 -16.82 6.14
C VAL A 263 -14.27 -16.57 7.47
N ASN A 264 -14.78 -15.35 7.64
CA ASN A 264 -15.39 -14.90 8.89
C ASN A 264 -16.85 -15.41 9.02
N ALA A 265 -17.36 -15.45 10.26
CA ALA A 265 -18.66 -15.98 10.63
C ALA A 265 -18.81 -17.50 10.34
N SER A 266 -17.75 -18.26 10.60
CA SER A 266 -17.74 -19.72 10.43
C SER A 266 -18.73 -20.46 11.34
N ASP A 267 -19.22 -19.80 12.40
CA ASP A 267 -20.29 -20.28 13.29
C ASP A 267 -21.66 -20.40 12.59
N LEU A 268 -21.83 -19.84 11.41
CA LEU A 268 -23.05 -19.99 10.59
C LEU A 268 -23.13 -21.36 9.88
N ALA A 269 -22.01 -22.09 9.82
CA ALA A 269 -22.00 -23.43 9.23
C ALA A 269 -22.87 -24.41 10.04
N SER A 270 -23.73 -25.19 9.36
CA SER A 270 -24.53 -26.22 9.99
C SER A 270 -23.70 -27.43 10.47
N GLY A 271 -22.45 -27.54 10.01
CA GLY A 271 -21.52 -28.61 10.38
C GLY A 271 -20.18 -28.51 9.68
N GLU A 272 -19.26 -29.39 10.07
CA GLU A 272 -17.87 -29.38 9.54
C GLU A 272 -17.78 -29.61 8.01
N GLU A 273 -18.69 -30.43 7.48
CA GLU A 273 -18.70 -30.75 6.04
C GLU A 273 -19.08 -29.52 5.20
N GLU A 274 -20.11 -28.78 5.63
CA GLU A 274 -20.51 -27.52 4.96
C GLU A 274 -19.41 -26.48 5.06
N LEU A 275 -18.78 -26.32 6.23
CA LEU A 275 -17.65 -25.41 6.40
C LEU A 275 -16.49 -25.76 5.47
N ARG A 276 -16.18 -27.05 5.34
CA ARG A 276 -15.12 -27.52 4.42
C ARG A 276 -15.43 -27.17 2.98
N GLN A 277 -16.67 -27.38 2.52
CA GLN A 277 -17.09 -27.04 1.15
C GLN A 277 -16.93 -25.54 0.87
N VAL A 278 -17.28 -24.66 1.82
CA VAL A 278 -17.11 -23.21 1.66
C VAL A 278 -15.64 -22.83 1.60
N VAL A 279 -14.81 -23.42 2.45
CA VAL A 279 -13.35 -23.18 2.44
C VAL A 279 -12.71 -23.67 1.15
N ASP A 280 -13.10 -24.83 0.63
CA ASP A 280 -12.59 -25.40 -0.63
C ASP A 280 -13.03 -24.54 -1.82
N TYR A 281 -14.28 -24.07 -1.83
CA TYR A 281 -14.75 -23.11 -2.84
C TYR A 281 -13.94 -21.81 -2.81
N ALA A 282 -13.72 -21.23 -1.63
CA ALA A 282 -12.89 -20.04 -1.48
C ALA A 282 -11.46 -20.29 -2.00
N ARG A 283 -10.86 -21.45 -1.66
CA ARG A 283 -9.54 -21.87 -2.13
C ARG A 283 -9.46 -21.91 -3.65
N GLU A 284 -10.45 -22.53 -4.31
CA GLU A 284 -10.51 -22.58 -5.77
C GLU A 284 -10.57 -21.17 -6.38
N GLN A 285 -11.35 -20.28 -5.79
CA GLN A 285 -11.42 -18.89 -6.29
C GLN A 285 -10.09 -18.16 -6.13
N PHE A 286 -9.42 -18.26 -4.98
CA PHE A 286 -8.10 -17.65 -4.78
C PHE A 286 -7.06 -18.18 -5.76
N VAL A 287 -7.03 -19.49 -5.98
CA VAL A 287 -6.12 -20.12 -6.96
C VAL A 287 -6.41 -19.62 -8.38
N ARG A 288 -7.68 -19.50 -8.79
CA ARG A 288 -8.08 -18.94 -10.11
C ARG A 288 -7.61 -17.49 -10.29
N HIS A 289 -7.49 -16.72 -9.20
CA HIS A 289 -7.00 -15.34 -9.22
C HIS A 289 -5.49 -15.23 -8.99
N GLY A 290 -4.77 -16.35 -9.09
CA GLY A 290 -3.30 -16.39 -9.12
C GLY A 290 -2.61 -16.56 -7.78
N ILE A 291 -3.34 -16.83 -6.70
CA ILE A 291 -2.78 -17.14 -5.38
C ILE A 291 -2.56 -18.64 -5.30
N ARG A 292 -1.30 -19.09 -5.38
CA ARG A 292 -0.99 -20.52 -5.56
C ARG A 292 -1.29 -21.38 -4.33
N GLU A 293 -0.94 -20.90 -3.14
CA GLU A 293 -1.07 -21.62 -1.86
C GLU A 293 -1.73 -20.70 -0.81
N PRO A 294 -3.06 -20.43 -0.91
CA PRO A 294 -3.71 -19.51 0.01
C PRO A 294 -3.78 -20.11 1.43
N ARG A 295 -3.26 -19.37 2.41
CA ARG A 295 -3.40 -19.68 3.85
C ARG A 295 -4.81 -19.27 4.28
N ILE A 296 -5.75 -20.21 4.36
CA ILE A 296 -7.18 -19.94 4.63
C ILE A 296 -7.56 -20.38 6.03
N PHE A 297 -8.20 -19.48 6.77
CA PHE A 297 -8.64 -19.68 8.15
C PHE A 297 -10.14 -19.41 8.28
N PRO A 298 -10.98 -20.42 8.54
CA PRO A 298 -12.35 -20.20 8.95
C PRO A 298 -12.38 -19.72 10.41
N VAL A 299 -13.01 -18.56 10.65
CA VAL A 299 -13.01 -17.90 11.96
C VAL A 299 -14.41 -17.42 12.31
N SER A 300 -14.83 -17.64 13.55
CA SER A 300 -15.96 -16.94 14.16
C SER A 300 -15.48 -15.80 15.03
N SER A 301 -15.57 -14.58 14.53
CA SER A 301 -15.23 -13.38 15.30
C SER A 301 -16.13 -13.23 16.54
N LEU A 302 -17.39 -13.66 16.43
CA LEU A 302 -18.35 -13.61 17.55
C LEU A 302 -17.90 -14.49 18.70
N LEU A 303 -17.69 -15.79 18.44
CA LEU A 303 -17.26 -16.75 19.46
C LEU A 303 -15.88 -16.40 20.02
N ALA A 304 -14.97 -15.95 19.19
CA ALA A 304 -13.63 -15.53 19.61
C ALA A 304 -13.68 -14.36 20.59
N LEU A 305 -14.46 -13.30 20.26
CA LEU A 305 -14.59 -12.13 21.12
C LEU A 305 -15.30 -12.48 22.46
N GLN A 306 -16.37 -13.28 22.40
CA GLN A 306 -17.07 -13.73 23.61
C GLN A 306 -16.12 -14.54 24.51
N GLY A 307 -15.43 -15.53 23.96
CA GLY A 307 -14.51 -16.36 24.73
C GLY A 307 -13.35 -15.57 25.36
N LYS A 308 -12.76 -14.61 24.63
CA LYS A 308 -11.73 -13.73 25.18
C LYS A 308 -12.25 -12.86 26.32
N ARG A 309 -13.47 -12.34 26.22
CA ARG A 309 -14.11 -11.52 27.28
C ARG A 309 -14.48 -12.32 28.52
N GLU A 310 -14.98 -13.53 28.34
CA GLU A 310 -15.45 -14.36 29.45
C GLU A 310 -14.33 -15.17 30.13
N ASN A 311 -13.40 -15.70 29.33
CA ASN A 311 -12.39 -16.67 29.76
C ASN A 311 -10.95 -16.21 29.51
N GLY A 312 -10.72 -14.99 28.99
CA GLY A 312 -9.41 -14.46 28.64
C GLY A 312 -8.78 -15.10 27.39
N LYS A 313 -9.45 -16.08 26.76
CA LYS A 313 -8.96 -16.80 25.56
C LYS A 313 -10.07 -17.10 24.58
N ALA A 314 -9.78 -17.04 23.29
CA ALA A 314 -10.68 -17.52 22.27
C ALA A 314 -10.80 -19.05 22.32
N PRO A 315 -12.01 -19.63 22.18
CA PRO A 315 -12.18 -21.08 22.12
C PRO A 315 -11.63 -21.63 20.79
N GLU A 316 -11.12 -22.87 20.81
CA GLU A 316 -10.61 -23.55 19.60
C GLU A 316 -11.68 -23.63 18.49
N SER A 317 -12.94 -23.81 18.87
CA SER A 317 -14.06 -23.84 17.93
C SER A 317 -14.26 -22.55 17.15
N SER A 318 -13.70 -21.43 17.61
CA SER A 318 -13.74 -20.15 16.88
C SER A 318 -12.74 -20.07 15.71
N GLY A 319 -11.77 -20.99 15.61
CA GLY A 319 -10.69 -20.94 14.64
C GLY A 319 -9.66 -19.81 14.86
N MET A 320 -9.94 -18.89 15.78
CA MET A 320 -9.08 -17.74 16.07
C MET A 320 -7.72 -18.16 16.62
N PRO A 321 -7.58 -19.10 17.58
CA PRO A 321 -6.29 -19.51 18.10
C PRO A 321 -5.34 -19.99 17.01
N LYS A 322 -5.84 -20.79 16.07
CA LYS A 322 -5.03 -21.30 14.94
C LYS A 322 -4.54 -20.17 14.03
N LEU A 323 -5.35 -19.15 13.77
CA LEU A 323 -4.96 -17.98 12.99
C LEU A 323 -3.93 -17.15 13.75
N GLU A 324 -4.14 -16.90 15.05
CA GLU A 324 -3.21 -16.13 15.89
C GLU A 324 -1.85 -16.80 15.97
N ASP A 325 -1.80 -18.10 16.20
CA ASP A 325 -0.54 -18.87 16.25
C ASP A 325 0.23 -18.76 14.92
N GLU A 326 -0.44 -18.91 13.78
CA GLU A 326 0.18 -18.82 12.47
C GLU A 326 0.64 -17.39 12.15
N LEU A 327 -0.15 -16.38 12.53
CA LEU A 327 0.18 -14.97 12.35
C LEU A 327 1.38 -14.56 13.20
N PHE A 328 1.39 -14.94 14.48
CA PHE A 328 2.54 -14.67 15.37
C PHE A 328 3.78 -15.42 14.92
N ARG A 329 3.64 -16.68 14.47
CA ARG A 329 4.76 -17.43 13.91
C ARG A 329 5.35 -16.71 12.69
N PHE A 330 4.52 -16.25 11.76
CA PHE A 330 4.96 -15.48 10.59
C PHE A 330 5.72 -14.20 11.00
N ILE A 331 5.15 -13.41 11.92
CA ILE A 331 5.75 -12.15 12.36
C ILE A 331 7.07 -12.37 13.09
N TYR A 332 7.11 -13.31 14.04
CA TYR A 332 8.29 -13.51 14.88
C TYR A 332 9.37 -14.40 14.27
N GLU A 333 8.99 -15.39 13.47
CA GLU A 333 9.96 -16.31 12.85
C GLU A 333 10.37 -15.79 11.47
N GLU A 334 9.43 -15.65 10.52
CA GLU A 334 9.76 -15.33 9.13
C GLU A 334 10.34 -13.91 8.96
N LEU A 335 9.68 -12.87 9.52
CA LEU A 335 10.15 -11.49 9.38
C LEU A 335 11.39 -11.19 10.22
N SER A 336 11.48 -11.76 11.43
CA SER A 336 12.68 -11.60 12.25
C SER A 336 13.88 -12.33 11.67
N GLU A 337 13.67 -13.50 11.07
CA GLU A 337 14.74 -14.28 10.41
C GLU A 337 15.33 -13.51 9.21
N LEU A 338 14.50 -12.86 8.40
CA LEU A 338 14.95 -11.99 7.31
C LEU A 338 15.81 -10.82 7.83
N THR A 339 15.41 -10.19 8.93
CA THR A 339 16.17 -9.10 9.56
C THR A 339 17.50 -9.60 10.14
N ILE A 340 17.52 -10.79 10.77
CA ILE A 340 18.74 -11.43 11.27
C ILE A 340 19.67 -11.78 10.11
N LEU A 341 19.14 -12.33 9.01
CA LEU A 341 19.91 -12.68 7.82
C LEU A 341 20.53 -11.44 7.17
N ALA A 342 19.78 -10.34 7.09
CA ALA A 342 20.28 -9.05 6.63
C ALA A 342 21.37 -8.51 7.57
N GLY A 343 21.21 -8.67 8.89
CA GLY A 343 22.21 -8.31 9.89
C GLY A 343 23.50 -9.12 9.76
N ARG A 344 23.39 -10.42 9.50
CA ARG A 344 24.59 -11.29 9.23
C ARG A 344 25.35 -10.82 8.00
N LYS A 345 24.66 -10.50 6.91
CA LYS A 345 25.32 -9.97 5.71
C LYS A 345 26.09 -8.67 5.99
N GLU A 346 25.57 -7.80 6.86
CA GLU A 346 26.28 -6.58 7.25
C GLU A 346 27.50 -6.89 8.14
N LEU A 347 27.42 -7.87 9.05
CA LEU A 347 28.56 -8.34 9.82
C LEU A 347 29.65 -8.92 8.92
N ASP A 348 29.29 -9.76 7.95
CA ASP A 348 30.23 -10.33 6.98
C ASP A 348 30.91 -9.24 6.16
N ARG A 349 30.15 -8.19 5.78
CA ARG A 349 30.69 -7.01 5.10
C ARG A 349 31.69 -6.25 5.96
N ALA A 350 31.35 -6.01 7.24
CA ALA A 350 32.26 -5.37 8.20
C ALA A 350 33.55 -6.16 8.37
N ALA A 351 33.45 -7.47 8.61
CA ALA A 351 34.59 -8.34 8.77
C ALA A 351 35.48 -8.40 7.50
N ALA A 352 34.84 -8.49 6.32
CA ALA A 352 35.58 -8.48 5.04
C ALA A 352 36.29 -7.14 4.79
N ALA A 353 35.71 -6.03 5.21
CA ALA A 353 36.32 -4.71 5.11
C ALA A 353 37.53 -4.59 6.05
N LEU A 354 37.39 -4.99 7.31
CA LEU A 354 38.49 -4.97 8.27
C LEU A 354 39.67 -5.89 7.84
N ARG A 355 39.37 -7.05 7.25
CA ARG A 355 40.40 -7.95 6.70
C ARG A 355 41.20 -7.30 5.57
N ARG A 356 40.51 -6.57 4.67
CA ARG A 356 41.14 -5.82 3.58
C ARG A 356 41.98 -4.67 4.11
N TRP A 357 41.47 -3.95 5.11
CA TRP A 357 42.23 -2.86 5.75
C TRP A 357 43.48 -3.39 6.47
N LEU A 358 43.38 -4.53 7.13
CA LEU A 358 44.54 -5.18 7.76
C LEU A 358 45.61 -5.51 6.71
N ALA A 359 45.18 -6.07 5.56
CA ALA A 359 46.13 -6.41 4.49
C ALA A 359 46.83 -5.16 3.92
N GLU A 360 46.15 -4.02 3.81
CA GLU A 360 46.75 -2.76 3.40
C GLU A 360 47.68 -2.15 4.47
N ALA A 361 47.29 -2.29 5.76
CA ALA A 361 48.11 -1.81 6.89
C ALA A 361 49.42 -2.61 7.08
N GLU A 362 49.44 -3.88 6.64
CA GLU A 362 50.62 -4.79 6.73
C GLU A 362 51.61 -4.61 5.56
N GLN A 363 51.28 -3.78 4.54
CA GLN A 363 52.23 -3.51 3.43
C GLN A 363 53.45 -2.71 3.89
N SER A 364 54.55 -2.84 3.15
CA SER A 364 55.75 -2.00 3.40
C SER A 364 55.43 -0.52 3.21
N GLY A 365 56.15 0.37 3.92
CA GLY A 365 55.87 1.81 3.90
C GLY A 365 55.96 2.42 2.51
N GLU A 366 56.82 1.90 1.61
CA GLU A 366 56.92 2.38 0.23
C GLU A 366 55.79 1.87 -0.67
N GLU A 367 55.43 0.59 -0.53
CA GLU A 367 54.34 -0.01 -1.25
C GLU A 367 53.00 0.65 -0.86
N ARG A 368 52.82 0.87 0.45
CA ARG A 368 51.64 1.56 0.99
C ARG A 368 51.51 2.99 0.46
N ARG A 369 52.62 3.78 0.42
CA ARG A 369 52.56 5.14 -0.14
C ARG A 369 52.14 5.15 -1.61
N LYS A 370 52.66 4.23 -2.42
CA LYS A 370 52.28 4.06 -3.83
C LYS A 370 50.83 3.58 -3.97
N SER A 371 50.33 2.80 -3.03
CA SER A 371 48.93 2.35 -2.99
C SER A 371 48.00 3.54 -2.70
N VAL A 372 48.31 4.34 -1.68
CA VAL A 372 47.53 5.55 -1.33
C VAL A 372 47.51 6.56 -2.48
N GLU A 373 48.66 6.86 -3.14
CA GLU A 373 48.72 7.75 -4.31
C GLU A 373 47.77 7.28 -5.43
N ARG A 374 47.75 5.97 -5.74
CA ARG A 374 46.81 5.37 -6.73
C ARG A 374 45.35 5.50 -6.31
N MET A 375 45.06 5.34 -5.03
CA MET A 375 43.70 5.48 -4.48
C MET A 375 43.21 6.94 -4.52
N GLU A 376 44.11 7.92 -4.24
CA GLU A 376 43.79 9.34 -4.37
C GLU A 376 43.49 9.73 -5.83
N GLU A 377 44.27 9.22 -6.79
CA GLU A 377 43.99 9.42 -8.22
C GLU A 377 42.64 8.77 -8.63
N ALA A 378 42.35 7.59 -8.09
CA ALA A 378 41.08 6.92 -8.33
C ALA A 378 39.89 7.71 -7.73
N LEU A 379 40.03 8.21 -6.50
CA LEU A 379 39.05 9.06 -5.85
C LEU A 379 38.67 10.27 -6.71
N VAL A 380 39.67 11.04 -7.18
CA VAL A 380 39.41 12.22 -8.04
C VAL A 380 38.65 11.84 -9.31
N ARG A 381 39.00 10.70 -9.94
CA ARG A 381 38.32 10.23 -11.15
C ARG A 381 36.85 9.84 -10.86
N PHE A 382 36.59 9.15 -9.74
CA PHE A 382 35.22 8.75 -9.36
C PHE A 382 34.40 9.96 -8.95
N GLU A 383 34.94 10.90 -8.17
CA GLU A 383 34.25 12.13 -7.78
C GLU A 383 33.79 12.93 -8.99
N GLN A 384 34.66 13.11 -9.99
CA GLN A 384 34.33 13.81 -11.24
C GLN A 384 33.24 13.06 -12.02
N ARG A 385 33.32 11.75 -12.11
CA ARG A 385 32.33 10.90 -12.80
C ARG A 385 30.97 10.89 -12.09
N TRP A 386 30.97 10.88 -10.77
CA TRP A 386 29.74 10.81 -9.95
C TRP A 386 29.10 12.18 -9.71
N ALA A 387 29.82 13.28 -9.90
CA ALA A 387 29.26 14.62 -9.83
C ALA A 387 28.21 14.89 -10.93
N GLU A 388 28.46 14.35 -12.14
CA GLU A 388 27.55 14.46 -13.28
C GLU A 388 27.32 13.08 -13.92
N PRO A 389 26.53 12.19 -13.29
CA PRO A 389 26.37 10.83 -13.79
C PRO A 389 25.54 10.78 -15.07
N ASP A 390 26.01 10.05 -16.08
CA ASP A 390 25.20 9.73 -17.25
C ASP A 390 24.15 8.68 -16.89
N LEU A 391 22.88 9.10 -16.89
CA LEU A 391 21.71 8.29 -16.58
C LEU A 391 20.83 8.03 -17.81
N GLN A 392 21.31 8.27 -19.02
CA GLN A 392 20.51 8.19 -20.25
C GLN A 392 19.96 6.77 -20.53
N ALA A 393 20.70 5.73 -20.15
CA ALA A 393 20.26 4.35 -20.33
C ALA A 393 19.11 4.02 -19.38
N GLU A 394 19.23 4.39 -18.12
CA GLU A 394 18.22 4.17 -17.08
C GLU A 394 16.94 4.97 -17.37
N LEU A 395 17.07 6.24 -17.79
CA LEU A 395 15.94 7.08 -18.21
C LEU A 395 15.18 6.49 -19.39
N ARG A 396 15.89 6.04 -20.43
CA ARG A 396 15.26 5.37 -21.59
C ARG A 396 14.54 4.09 -21.17
N SER A 397 15.11 3.32 -20.24
CA SER A 397 14.49 2.11 -19.72
C SER A 397 13.19 2.41 -18.99
N LEU A 398 13.13 3.46 -18.15
CA LEU A 398 11.89 3.88 -17.48
C LEU A 398 10.82 4.35 -18.46
N GLU A 399 11.21 5.15 -19.46
CA GLU A 399 10.27 5.62 -20.48
C GLU A 399 9.71 4.47 -21.33
N GLN A 400 10.52 3.47 -21.64
CA GLN A 400 10.07 2.26 -22.34
C GLN A 400 9.10 1.46 -21.49
N GLU A 401 9.43 1.20 -20.23
CA GLU A 401 8.57 0.50 -19.28
C GLU A 401 7.20 1.19 -19.16
N ALA A 402 7.18 2.53 -19.01
CA ALA A 402 5.93 3.29 -18.94
C ALA A 402 5.08 3.10 -20.21
N ARG A 403 5.68 3.15 -21.41
CA ARG A 403 4.95 2.95 -22.67
C ARG A 403 4.37 1.54 -22.78
N GLU A 404 5.13 0.51 -22.41
CA GLU A 404 4.68 -0.88 -22.44
C GLU A 404 3.53 -1.13 -21.47
N LEU A 405 3.64 -0.61 -20.23
CA LEU A 405 2.60 -0.74 -19.23
C LEU A 405 1.30 -0.05 -19.66
N VAL A 406 1.38 1.17 -20.21
CA VAL A 406 0.22 1.91 -20.75
C VAL A 406 -0.44 1.16 -21.91
N TYR A 407 0.35 0.57 -22.80
CA TYR A 407 -0.18 -0.26 -23.87
C TYR A 407 -1.02 -1.43 -23.33
N TYR A 408 -0.54 -2.14 -22.34
CA TYR A 408 -1.28 -3.23 -21.72
C TYR A 408 -2.52 -2.77 -20.94
N VAL A 409 -2.49 -1.59 -20.33
CA VAL A 409 -3.69 -0.99 -19.70
C VAL A 409 -4.79 -0.78 -20.73
N LYS A 410 -4.47 -0.21 -21.90
CA LYS A 410 -5.44 -0.01 -22.99
C LYS A 410 -6.03 -1.33 -23.46
N GLN A 411 -5.20 -2.34 -23.73
CA GLN A 411 -5.66 -3.66 -24.19
C GLN A 411 -6.58 -4.36 -23.19
N ARG A 412 -6.21 -4.36 -21.89
CA ARG A 412 -7.04 -4.98 -20.87
C ARG A 412 -8.38 -4.27 -20.70
N THR A 413 -8.40 -2.95 -20.82
CA THR A 413 -9.63 -2.16 -20.75
C THR A 413 -10.55 -2.47 -21.91
N GLU A 414 -10.02 -2.55 -23.12
CA GLU A 414 -10.77 -2.94 -24.32
C GLU A 414 -11.37 -4.35 -24.21
N PHE A 415 -10.58 -5.29 -23.74
CA PHE A 415 -11.01 -6.68 -23.55
C PHE A 415 -12.17 -6.80 -22.54
N ARG A 416 -12.11 -6.04 -21.44
CA ARG A 416 -13.11 -6.08 -20.36
C ARG A 416 -14.33 -5.20 -20.60
N PHE A 417 -14.31 -4.34 -21.60
CA PHE A 417 -15.41 -3.41 -21.90
C PHE A 417 -16.77 -4.12 -21.99
N GLY A 418 -16.81 -5.28 -22.66
CA GLY A 418 -18.04 -6.06 -22.83
C GLY A 418 -18.68 -6.50 -21.51
N GLU A 419 -17.88 -6.85 -20.51
CA GLU A 419 -18.35 -7.25 -19.17
C GLU A 419 -19.00 -6.07 -18.46
N TRP A 420 -18.33 -4.91 -18.43
CA TRP A 420 -18.83 -3.70 -17.79
C TRP A 420 -20.11 -3.20 -18.47
N PHE A 421 -20.12 -3.22 -19.80
CA PHE A 421 -21.29 -2.82 -20.56
C PHE A 421 -22.51 -3.69 -20.23
N LEU A 422 -22.38 -5.01 -20.21
CA LEU A 422 -23.46 -5.93 -19.87
C LEU A 422 -23.92 -5.80 -18.41
N ALA A 423 -23.02 -5.51 -17.51
CA ALA A 423 -23.34 -5.28 -16.11
C ALA A 423 -24.14 -3.97 -15.92
N SER A 424 -23.76 -2.89 -16.61
CA SER A 424 -24.43 -1.59 -16.51
C SER A 424 -25.76 -1.56 -17.26
N PHE A 425 -25.86 -2.20 -18.44
CA PHE A 425 -27.09 -2.28 -19.24
C PHE A 425 -27.83 -3.60 -19.04
N HIS A 426 -28.10 -3.94 -17.77
CA HIS A 426 -28.81 -5.16 -17.41
C HIS A 426 -30.35 -4.99 -17.41
N PRO A 427 -31.15 -6.02 -17.80
CA PRO A 427 -32.60 -5.95 -17.82
C PRO A 427 -33.27 -5.53 -16.50
N SER A 428 -32.67 -5.83 -15.36
CA SER A 428 -33.21 -5.46 -14.03
C SER A 428 -33.38 -3.96 -13.80
N LEU A 429 -32.70 -3.11 -14.59
CA LEU A 429 -32.85 -1.66 -14.52
C LEU A 429 -34.25 -1.17 -14.92
N TRP A 430 -35.01 -1.97 -15.65
CA TRP A 430 -36.34 -1.64 -16.15
C TRP A 430 -37.50 -2.29 -15.35
N GLY A 431 -37.21 -2.96 -14.23
CA GLY A 431 -38.19 -3.68 -13.41
C GLY A 431 -39.02 -2.82 -12.43
N GLY A 432 -38.83 -1.51 -12.40
CA GLY A 432 -39.55 -0.59 -11.51
C GLY A 432 -40.59 0.27 -12.26
N GLU A 433 -41.87 0.21 -11.86
CA GLU A 433 -42.99 0.97 -12.47
C GLU A 433 -42.84 2.50 -12.43
N ARG A 434 -41.78 3.05 -11.78
CA ARG A 434 -41.62 4.50 -11.53
C ARG A 434 -40.45 5.17 -12.23
N VAL A 435 -39.61 4.43 -12.96
CA VAL A 435 -38.40 5.02 -13.60
C VAL A 435 -38.62 5.15 -15.11
N SER A 436 -38.44 6.36 -15.64
CA SER A 436 -38.49 6.57 -17.09
C SER A 436 -37.34 5.86 -17.80
N ALA A 437 -37.58 5.37 -19.03
CA ALA A 437 -36.55 4.74 -19.85
C ALA A 437 -35.33 5.66 -20.06
N GLU A 438 -35.54 6.94 -20.16
CA GLU A 438 -34.48 7.95 -20.27
C GLU A 438 -33.61 8.00 -19.02
N THR A 439 -34.22 8.04 -17.84
CA THR A 439 -33.51 8.04 -16.55
C THR A 439 -32.73 6.77 -16.38
N ALA A 440 -33.29 5.60 -16.76
CA ALA A 440 -32.62 4.32 -16.70
C ALA A 440 -31.40 4.25 -17.62
N LEU A 441 -31.52 4.70 -18.87
CA LEU A 441 -30.41 4.74 -19.83
C LEU A 441 -29.27 5.66 -19.38
N VAL A 442 -29.59 6.85 -18.88
CA VAL A 442 -28.59 7.80 -18.36
C VAL A 442 -27.90 7.24 -17.12
N ALA A 443 -28.64 6.59 -16.22
CA ALA A 443 -28.08 5.94 -15.04
C ALA A 443 -27.13 4.79 -15.43
N ALA A 444 -27.53 3.93 -16.39
CA ALA A 444 -26.69 2.85 -16.92
C ALA A 444 -25.41 3.38 -17.59
N TRP A 445 -25.53 4.47 -18.35
CA TRP A 445 -24.36 5.10 -18.96
C TRP A 445 -23.38 5.64 -17.93
N ARG A 446 -23.86 6.31 -16.89
CA ARG A 446 -23.03 6.80 -15.79
C ARG A 446 -22.37 5.66 -15.01
N ASP A 447 -23.12 4.59 -14.75
CA ASP A 447 -22.57 3.39 -14.11
C ASP A 447 -21.43 2.79 -14.95
N LEU A 448 -21.61 2.67 -16.27
CA LEU A 448 -20.57 2.23 -17.19
C LEU A 448 -19.31 3.11 -17.12
N LEU A 449 -19.48 4.43 -17.22
CA LEU A 449 -18.37 5.37 -17.09
C LEU A 449 -17.67 5.24 -15.75
N GLY A 450 -18.44 5.12 -14.66
CA GLY A 450 -17.89 4.92 -13.31
C GLY A 450 -17.08 3.63 -13.19
N GLN A 451 -17.56 2.51 -13.75
CA GLN A 451 -16.84 1.23 -13.72
C GLN A 451 -15.53 1.29 -14.52
N ILE A 452 -15.54 1.91 -15.71
CA ILE A 452 -14.34 2.05 -16.55
C ILE A 452 -13.34 2.99 -15.89
N SER A 453 -13.78 4.15 -15.39
CA SER A 453 -12.92 5.13 -14.71
C SER A 453 -12.26 4.51 -13.48
N PHE A 454 -13.02 3.78 -12.68
CA PHE A 454 -12.51 3.05 -11.54
C PHE A 454 -11.47 2.01 -11.95
N ALA A 455 -11.78 1.16 -12.93
CA ALA A 455 -10.86 0.13 -13.41
C ALA A 455 -9.55 0.74 -13.94
N LEU A 456 -9.63 1.84 -14.68
CA LEU A 456 -8.46 2.55 -15.21
C LEU A 456 -7.62 3.18 -14.10
N SER A 457 -8.23 3.81 -13.11
CA SER A 457 -7.48 4.38 -11.98
C SER A 457 -6.72 3.29 -11.23
N GLN A 458 -7.30 2.10 -11.06
CA GLN A 458 -6.64 0.95 -10.45
C GLN A 458 -5.48 0.42 -11.30
N GLU A 459 -5.67 0.33 -12.63
CA GLU A 459 -4.60 -0.06 -13.55
C GLU A 459 -3.44 0.92 -13.52
N MET A 460 -3.73 2.22 -13.42
CA MET A 460 -2.68 3.24 -13.33
C MET A 460 -1.93 3.20 -12.00
N LEU A 461 -2.62 2.96 -10.87
CA LEU A 461 -1.96 2.72 -9.59
C LEU A 461 -1.05 1.48 -9.63
N ALA A 462 -1.52 0.38 -10.22
CA ALA A 462 -0.69 -0.81 -10.42
C ALA A 462 0.53 -0.52 -11.33
N THR A 463 0.34 0.31 -12.36
CA THR A 463 1.41 0.78 -13.23
C THR A 463 2.45 1.58 -12.45
N SER A 464 2.01 2.49 -11.57
CA SER A 464 2.87 3.27 -10.68
C SER A 464 3.78 2.37 -9.83
N LEU A 465 3.23 1.34 -9.19
CA LEU A 465 4.02 0.41 -8.38
C LEU A 465 5.07 -0.37 -9.18
N ARG A 466 4.73 -0.75 -10.41
CA ARG A 466 5.71 -1.40 -11.31
C ARG A 466 6.83 -0.44 -11.72
N MET A 467 6.49 0.83 -11.98
CA MET A 467 7.48 1.87 -12.25
C MET A 467 8.41 2.11 -11.05
N GLU A 468 7.87 2.13 -9.83
CA GLU A 468 8.67 2.22 -8.60
C GLU A 468 9.65 1.06 -8.46
N LYS A 469 9.17 -0.17 -8.65
CA LYS A 469 10.02 -1.37 -8.62
C LYS A 469 11.12 -1.30 -9.67
N ARG A 470 10.78 -0.89 -10.91
CA ARG A 470 11.76 -0.73 -11.98
C ARG A 470 12.80 0.33 -11.64
N LEU A 471 12.38 1.47 -11.10
CA LEU A 471 13.25 2.53 -10.62
C LEU A 471 14.24 2.01 -9.56
N GLY A 472 13.75 1.30 -8.54
CA GLY A 472 14.59 0.68 -7.51
C GLY A 472 15.61 -0.27 -8.10
N THR A 473 15.19 -1.16 -8.99
CA THR A 473 16.08 -2.13 -9.68
C THR A 473 17.19 -1.42 -10.48
N LEU A 474 16.83 -0.38 -11.23
CA LEU A 474 17.82 0.39 -12.03
C LEU A 474 18.84 1.10 -11.15
N LEU A 475 18.43 1.65 -10.02
CA LEU A 475 19.33 2.26 -9.03
C LEU A 475 20.23 1.20 -8.40
N ASP A 476 19.71 0.04 -7.99
CA ASP A 476 20.50 -1.05 -7.41
C ASP A 476 21.57 -1.54 -8.38
N GLU A 477 21.17 -1.82 -9.62
CA GLU A 477 22.08 -2.28 -10.66
C GLU A 477 23.17 -1.23 -10.98
N ARG A 478 22.80 0.05 -10.96
CA ARG A 478 23.74 1.15 -11.21
C ARG A 478 24.72 1.31 -10.04
N MET A 479 24.21 1.38 -8.81
CA MET A 479 25.05 1.55 -7.62
C MET A 479 25.97 0.35 -7.41
N ALA A 480 25.50 -0.87 -7.65
CA ALA A 480 26.33 -2.07 -7.56
C ALA A 480 27.49 -2.04 -8.57
N ARG A 481 27.24 -1.63 -9.81
CA ARG A 481 28.31 -1.48 -10.83
C ARG A 481 29.36 -0.44 -10.46
N GLU A 482 28.91 0.72 -9.97
CA GLU A 482 29.82 1.80 -9.59
C GLU A 482 30.62 1.44 -8.32
N ALA A 483 29.97 0.80 -7.36
CA ALA A 483 30.62 0.32 -6.15
C ALA A 483 31.67 -0.76 -6.46
N ALA A 484 31.38 -1.69 -7.38
CA ALA A 484 32.33 -2.70 -7.82
C ALA A 484 33.56 -2.07 -8.49
N ALA A 485 33.36 -1.09 -9.39
CA ALA A 485 34.44 -0.38 -10.05
C ALA A 485 35.31 0.43 -9.05
N ALA A 486 34.69 1.02 -8.03
CA ALA A 486 35.44 1.70 -6.97
C ALA A 486 36.23 0.72 -6.10
N ALA A 487 35.67 -0.47 -5.79
CA ALA A 487 36.34 -1.49 -5.02
C ALA A 487 37.52 -2.15 -5.75
N GLU A 488 37.50 -2.19 -7.08
CA GLU A 488 38.68 -2.61 -7.88
C GLU A 488 39.83 -1.61 -7.76
N ALA A 489 39.52 -0.32 -7.73
CA ALA A 489 40.53 0.74 -7.62
C ALA A 489 41.00 1.00 -6.19
N VAL A 490 40.11 0.82 -5.23
CA VAL A 490 40.34 0.95 -3.79
C VAL A 490 39.90 -0.35 -3.10
N PRO A 491 40.80 -1.35 -2.96
CA PRO A 491 40.43 -2.70 -2.50
C PRO A 491 39.77 -2.75 -1.12
N ALA A 492 40.06 -1.76 -0.29
CA ALA A 492 39.44 -1.61 1.03
C ALA A 492 38.06 -0.94 0.96
N PHE A 493 37.58 -0.47 -0.16
CA PHE A 493 36.32 0.27 -0.28
C PHE A 493 35.11 -0.56 0.15
N VAL A 494 34.32 0.04 1.03
CA VAL A 494 33.05 -0.50 1.49
C VAL A 494 31.95 0.45 1.07
N PRO A 495 31.15 0.09 0.06
CA PRO A 495 30.08 0.96 -0.39
C PRO A 495 29.02 1.12 0.70
N PRO A 496 28.35 2.28 0.79
CA PRO A 496 27.23 2.46 1.70
C PRO A 496 26.07 1.52 1.36
N ASN A 497 25.27 1.19 2.35
CA ASN A 497 23.99 0.52 2.13
C ASN A 497 22.91 1.59 1.95
N PHE A 498 22.22 1.59 0.81
CA PHE A 498 21.20 2.59 0.51
C PHE A 498 19.84 2.26 1.14
N GLY A 499 19.69 1.10 1.80
CA GLY A 499 18.45 0.68 2.47
C GLY A 499 17.26 0.49 1.52
N GLU A 500 16.07 0.40 2.13
CA GLU A 500 14.81 0.41 1.38
C GLU A 500 14.47 1.85 0.95
N ARG A 501 14.11 2.02 -0.31
CA ARG A 501 13.73 3.33 -0.87
C ARG A 501 12.22 3.45 -0.93
N GLU A 502 11.69 4.52 -0.36
CA GLU A 502 10.29 4.88 -0.52
C GLU A 502 10.15 5.98 -1.58
N PHE A 503 9.31 5.73 -2.56
CA PHE A 503 9.01 6.70 -3.60
C PHE A 503 7.57 7.20 -3.49
N PRO A 504 7.32 8.52 -3.64
CA PRO A 504 5.97 9.06 -3.63
C PRO A 504 5.20 8.59 -4.86
N THR A 505 4.00 8.05 -4.65
CA THR A 505 3.11 7.62 -5.72
C THR A 505 2.42 8.85 -6.33
N PRO A 506 2.48 9.07 -7.65
CA PRO A 506 1.82 10.19 -8.29
C PRO A 506 0.29 10.06 -8.22
N SER A 507 -0.41 11.18 -8.13
CA SER A 507 -1.88 11.21 -8.12
C SER A 507 -2.45 10.64 -9.42
N VAL A 508 -3.56 9.91 -9.33
CA VAL A 508 -4.29 9.34 -10.47
C VAL A 508 -5.66 9.98 -10.53
N ALA A 509 -6.05 10.51 -11.68
CA ALA A 509 -7.39 11.04 -11.86
C ALA A 509 -8.43 9.91 -11.78
N HIS A 510 -9.58 10.20 -11.17
CA HIS A 510 -10.64 9.21 -10.98
C HIS A 510 -11.70 9.24 -12.07
N GLU A 511 -11.65 10.20 -12.99
CA GLU A 511 -12.63 10.38 -14.05
C GLU A 511 -11.98 10.33 -15.44
N LEU A 512 -12.69 9.72 -16.37
CA LEU A 512 -12.34 9.79 -17.78
C LEU A 512 -12.50 11.21 -18.32
N PRO A 513 -11.75 11.57 -19.38
CA PRO A 513 -12.05 12.78 -20.17
C PRO A 513 -13.53 12.82 -20.57
N PRO A 514 -14.16 14.03 -20.62
CA PRO A 514 -15.57 14.16 -20.95
C PRO A 514 -15.93 13.47 -22.27
N VAL A 515 -16.94 12.60 -22.22
CA VAL A 515 -17.49 11.93 -23.41
C VAL A 515 -18.82 12.59 -23.76
N PRO A 516 -18.99 13.15 -24.96
CA PRO A 516 -20.17 13.91 -25.34
C PRO A 516 -21.39 13.01 -25.64
N VAL A 517 -21.93 12.38 -24.60
CA VAL A 517 -23.12 11.53 -24.66
C VAL A 517 -24.22 12.12 -23.78
N ASP A 518 -25.34 12.45 -24.40
CA ASP A 518 -26.54 12.93 -23.74
C ASP A 518 -27.69 11.90 -23.82
N ALA A 519 -28.78 12.21 -23.14
CA ALA A 519 -29.98 11.38 -23.15
C ALA A 519 -30.56 11.18 -24.57
N SER A 520 -30.41 12.16 -25.44
CA SER A 520 -30.93 12.11 -26.82
C SER A 520 -30.15 11.13 -27.68
N TRP A 521 -28.83 11.04 -27.46
CA TRP A 521 -27.97 10.08 -28.12
C TRP A 521 -28.31 8.66 -27.70
N LEU A 522 -28.48 8.40 -26.41
CA LEU A 522 -28.84 7.09 -25.87
C LEU A 522 -30.20 6.61 -26.38
N LYS A 523 -31.18 7.50 -26.50
CA LYS A 523 -32.52 7.19 -27.02
C LYS A 523 -32.53 6.68 -28.46
N LYS A 524 -31.53 7.00 -29.28
CA LYS A 524 -31.43 6.48 -30.66
C LYS A 524 -31.41 4.96 -30.74
N PHE A 525 -30.94 4.30 -29.70
CA PHE A 525 -30.81 2.85 -29.62
C PHE A 525 -31.97 2.15 -28.92
N PHE A 526 -32.83 2.91 -28.24
CA PHE A 526 -33.91 2.41 -27.41
C PHE A 526 -35.30 2.87 -27.93
N ARG A 527 -36.14 1.91 -28.28
CA ARG A 527 -37.57 2.17 -28.57
C ARG A 527 -38.47 1.64 -27.47
N ASN A 528 -38.24 0.41 -27.03
CA ASN A 528 -38.86 -0.25 -25.89
C ASN A 528 -37.96 -1.35 -25.36
N PRO A 529 -38.17 -1.87 -24.13
CA PRO A 529 -37.29 -2.89 -23.53
C PRO A 529 -37.10 -4.13 -24.41
N LYS A 530 -38.17 -4.64 -25.06
CA LYS A 530 -38.08 -5.83 -25.91
C LYS A 530 -37.16 -5.60 -27.11
N GLN A 531 -37.34 -4.49 -27.82
CA GLN A 531 -36.49 -4.17 -28.97
C GLN A 531 -35.04 -3.90 -28.54
N PHE A 532 -34.84 -3.31 -27.36
CA PHE A 532 -33.50 -3.03 -26.86
C PHE A 532 -32.74 -4.31 -26.54
N PHE A 533 -33.35 -5.22 -25.77
CA PHE A 533 -32.68 -6.44 -25.30
C PHE A 533 -32.71 -7.60 -26.31
N GLU A 534 -33.78 -7.76 -27.06
CA GLU A 534 -34.00 -8.88 -27.97
C GLU A 534 -33.85 -8.48 -29.45
N GLY A 535 -34.06 -7.18 -29.76
CA GLY A 535 -34.02 -6.65 -31.13
C GLY A 535 -32.70 -5.96 -31.53
N GLY A 536 -31.58 -6.24 -30.84
CA GLY A 536 -30.24 -5.75 -31.20
C GLY A 536 -29.96 -4.29 -30.89
N GLY A 537 -30.85 -3.61 -30.16
CA GLY A 537 -30.66 -2.20 -29.75
C GLY A 537 -29.45 -2.06 -28.81
N ARG A 538 -29.34 -2.97 -27.86
CA ARG A 538 -28.23 -3.02 -26.90
C ARG A 538 -26.89 -3.30 -27.57
N ASP A 539 -26.84 -4.20 -28.52
CA ASP A 539 -25.59 -4.57 -29.21
C ASP A 539 -25.08 -3.40 -30.07
N ARG A 540 -25.98 -2.69 -30.77
CA ARG A 540 -25.62 -1.46 -31.49
C ARG A 540 -25.12 -0.34 -30.57
N LEU A 541 -25.75 -0.17 -29.41
CA LEU A 541 -25.26 0.78 -28.40
C LEU A 541 -23.88 0.38 -27.89
N LYS A 542 -23.64 -0.94 -27.66
CA LYS A 542 -22.36 -1.46 -27.21
C LYS A 542 -21.23 -1.11 -28.19
N GLU A 543 -21.44 -1.36 -29.49
CA GLU A 543 -20.45 -1.10 -30.54
C GLU A 543 -20.11 0.40 -30.65
N GLU A 544 -21.13 1.27 -30.61
CA GLU A 544 -20.92 2.72 -30.66
C GLU A 544 -20.25 3.25 -29.40
N ALA A 545 -20.70 2.78 -28.21
CA ALA A 545 -20.11 3.14 -26.94
C ALA A 545 -18.62 2.72 -26.87
N GLN A 546 -18.29 1.52 -27.35
CA GLN A 546 -16.91 1.01 -27.38
C GLN A 546 -16.02 1.92 -28.24
N ARG A 547 -16.48 2.34 -29.41
CA ARG A 547 -15.72 3.25 -30.29
C ARG A 547 -15.49 4.61 -29.66
N MET A 548 -16.50 5.19 -29.06
CA MET A 548 -16.40 6.52 -28.42
C MET A 548 -15.50 6.48 -27.19
N LEU A 549 -15.65 5.45 -26.35
CA LEU A 549 -14.90 5.33 -25.11
C LEU A 549 -13.44 4.94 -25.33
N ALA A 550 -13.12 4.21 -26.43
CA ALA A 550 -11.76 3.86 -26.77
C ALA A 550 -10.82 5.08 -26.86
N GLN A 551 -11.31 6.19 -27.43
CA GLN A 551 -10.54 7.43 -27.50
C GLN A 551 -10.31 8.06 -26.13
N ALA A 552 -11.36 8.15 -25.30
CA ALA A 552 -11.24 8.70 -23.95
C ALA A 552 -10.31 7.84 -23.06
N VAL A 553 -10.41 6.50 -23.18
CA VAL A 553 -9.52 5.57 -22.48
C VAL A 553 -8.07 5.74 -22.94
N ALA A 554 -7.84 5.87 -24.24
CA ALA A 554 -6.50 6.07 -24.78
C ALA A 554 -5.89 7.38 -24.29
N GLN A 555 -6.65 8.48 -24.37
CA GLN A 555 -6.22 9.79 -23.87
C GLN A 555 -5.87 9.73 -22.38
N TYR A 556 -6.76 9.18 -21.55
CA TYR A 556 -6.52 9.01 -20.12
C TYR A 556 -5.23 8.24 -19.83
N ALA A 557 -5.06 7.07 -20.47
CA ALA A 557 -3.92 6.21 -20.22
C ALA A 557 -2.59 6.87 -20.70
N ASP A 558 -2.60 7.55 -21.84
CA ASP A 558 -1.41 8.22 -22.39
C ASP A 558 -0.98 9.42 -21.55
N GLU A 559 -1.94 10.26 -21.09
CA GLU A 559 -1.66 11.40 -20.22
C GLU A 559 -1.05 10.96 -18.88
N HIS A 560 -1.62 9.91 -18.26
CA HIS A 560 -1.09 9.37 -17.01
C HIS A 560 0.27 8.71 -17.23
N GLY A 561 0.44 7.97 -18.31
CA GLY A 561 1.71 7.33 -18.67
C GLY A 561 2.84 8.34 -18.85
N ALA A 562 2.58 9.43 -19.59
CA ALA A 562 3.54 10.50 -19.77
C ALA A 562 3.92 11.19 -18.43
N ARG A 563 2.91 11.45 -17.59
CA ARG A 563 3.11 12.03 -16.25
C ARG A 563 3.93 11.10 -15.34
N PHE A 564 3.68 9.79 -15.38
CA PHE A 564 4.45 8.81 -14.60
C PHE A 564 5.89 8.71 -15.10
N ALA A 565 6.10 8.65 -16.41
CA ALA A 565 7.45 8.65 -16.98
C ALA A 565 8.25 9.88 -16.52
N ALA A 566 7.64 11.07 -16.57
CA ALA A 566 8.27 12.30 -16.11
C ALA A 566 8.56 12.30 -14.60
N HIS A 567 7.58 11.86 -13.78
CA HIS A 567 7.72 11.78 -12.33
C HIS A 567 8.85 10.84 -11.91
N TYR A 568 8.85 9.60 -12.40
CA TYR A 568 9.88 8.62 -12.05
C TYR A 568 11.25 8.93 -12.64
N SER A 569 11.30 9.61 -13.79
CA SER A 569 12.55 10.14 -14.33
C SER A 569 13.15 11.26 -13.46
N GLY A 570 12.30 12.09 -12.86
CA GLY A 570 12.69 13.09 -11.87
C GLY A 570 13.26 12.44 -10.60
N LEU A 571 12.55 11.46 -10.06
CA LEU A 571 12.98 10.70 -8.88
C LEU A 571 14.28 9.92 -9.12
N LEU A 572 14.46 9.35 -10.32
CA LEU A 572 15.72 8.69 -10.69
C LEU A 572 16.91 9.64 -10.59
N ARG A 573 16.79 10.84 -11.16
CA ARG A 573 17.88 11.83 -11.12
C ARG A 573 18.19 12.27 -9.69
N GLU A 574 17.15 12.57 -8.92
CA GLU A 574 17.28 13.03 -7.54
C GLU A 574 17.92 11.94 -6.66
N GLN A 575 17.39 10.73 -6.71
CA GLN A 575 17.88 9.63 -5.89
C GLN A 575 19.28 9.17 -6.30
N ALA A 576 19.55 9.06 -7.61
CA ALA A 576 20.88 8.75 -8.10
C ALA A 576 21.91 9.80 -7.64
N GLY A 577 21.56 11.09 -7.72
CA GLY A 577 22.43 12.16 -7.22
C GLY A 577 22.78 12.02 -5.74
N ARG A 578 21.80 11.69 -4.90
CA ARG A 578 22.03 11.43 -3.46
C ARG A 578 22.94 10.21 -3.23
N GLU A 579 22.70 9.12 -3.95
CA GLU A 579 23.44 7.88 -3.78
C GLU A 579 24.88 7.98 -4.33
N PHE A 580 25.08 8.68 -5.44
CA PHE A 580 26.43 8.99 -5.94
C PHE A 580 27.21 9.89 -4.99
N ALA A 581 26.55 10.87 -4.37
CA ALA A 581 27.18 11.71 -3.35
C ALA A 581 27.60 10.88 -2.12
N ALA A 582 26.75 9.95 -1.69
CA ALA A 582 27.06 9.03 -0.58
C ALA A 582 28.22 8.07 -0.93
N LEU A 583 28.27 7.56 -2.17
CA LEU A 583 29.42 6.77 -2.65
C LEU A 583 30.71 7.58 -2.61
N ALA A 584 30.69 8.83 -3.09
CA ALA A 584 31.85 9.71 -3.10
C ALA A 584 32.33 10.04 -1.68
N GLU A 585 31.41 10.36 -0.78
CA GLU A 585 31.72 10.63 0.63
C GLU A 585 32.33 9.39 1.32
N SER A 586 31.74 8.22 1.12
CA SER A 586 32.27 6.97 1.66
C SER A 586 33.65 6.65 1.12
N LEU A 587 33.86 6.78 -0.19
CA LEU A 587 35.16 6.54 -0.81
C LEU A 587 36.24 7.52 -0.31
N ARG A 588 35.88 8.81 -0.20
CA ARG A 588 36.76 9.84 0.34
C ARG A 588 37.17 9.55 1.78
N GLY A 589 36.19 9.29 2.65
CA GLY A 589 36.46 8.98 4.06
C GLY A 589 37.38 7.77 4.22
N GLN A 590 37.29 6.80 3.31
CA GLN A 590 38.14 5.64 3.32
C GLN A 590 39.58 5.92 2.88
N VAL A 591 39.78 6.67 1.80
CA VAL A 591 41.11 7.06 1.33
C VAL A 591 41.80 7.94 2.38
N GLU A 592 41.06 8.86 3.02
CA GLU A 592 41.56 9.68 4.11
C GLU A 592 41.98 8.84 5.33
N SER A 593 41.15 7.84 5.70
CA SER A 593 41.50 6.93 6.80
C SER A 593 42.75 6.12 6.52
N LEU A 594 42.91 5.63 5.29
CA LEU A 594 44.12 4.89 4.88
C LEU A 594 45.37 5.79 4.84
N ARG A 595 45.20 7.06 4.49
CA ARG A 595 46.28 8.06 4.52
C ARG A 595 46.73 8.41 5.94
N ALA A 596 45.77 8.59 6.85
CA ALA A 596 46.02 8.95 8.26
C ALA A 596 46.68 7.81 9.04
N ALA A 597 46.58 6.60 8.55
CA ALA A 597 47.05 5.38 9.20
C ALA A 597 48.59 5.18 9.05
N ASP A 598 49.41 6.06 9.59
CA ASP A 598 50.87 6.04 9.39
C ASP A 598 51.68 5.20 10.43
N ASP A 599 51.05 4.68 11.48
CA ASP A 599 51.72 3.96 12.57
C ASP A 599 51.21 2.51 12.70
N GLY A 600 52.15 1.56 12.94
CA GLY A 600 51.92 0.14 13.13
C GLY A 600 50.92 -0.23 14.26
N THR A 601 50.52 0.71 15.11
CA THR A 601 49.49 0.60 16.13
C THR A 601 48.11 0.31 15.56
N GLN A 602 47.84 0.74 14.32
CA GLN A 602 46.54 0.55 13.70
C GLN A 602 46.28 -0.90 13.24
N ALA A 603 47.31 -1.61 12.80
CA ALA A 603 47.17 -3.01 12.43
C ALA A 603 46.78 -3.89 13.62
N GLU A 604 47.29 -3.57 14.82
CA GLU A 604 46.94 -4.26 16.06
C GLU A 604 45.51 -3.98 16.50
N ASP A 605 45.06 -2.72 16.44
CA ASP A 605 43.67 -2.32 16.70
C ASP A 605 42.70 -3.01 15.74
N ILE A 606 43.00 -3.02 14.43
CA ILE A 606 42.15 -3.71 13.43
C ILE A 606 42.08 -5.24 13.71
N ARG A 607 43.16 -5.87 14.12
CA ARG A 607 43.16 -7.31 14.48
C ARG A 607 42.27 -7.58 15.71
N GLU A 608 42.35 -6.73 16.72
CA GLU A 608 41.51 -6.85 17.92
C GLU A 608 40.02 -6.71 17.56
N ARG A 609 39.66 -5.66 16.82
CA ARG A 609 38.28 -5.46 16.36
C ARG A 609 37.77 -6.61 15.48
N LEU A 610 38.61 -7.17 14.61
CA LEU A 610 38.25 -8.31 13.78
C LEU A 610 37.99 -9.55 14.63
N LYS A 611 38.81 -9.78 15.64
CA LYS A 611 38.61 -10.88 16.60
C LYS A 611 37.30 -10.72 17.36
N ASP A 612 37.01 -9.50 17.85
CA ASP A 612 35.78 -9.21 18.57
C ASP A 612 34.53 -9.38 17.67
N LEU A 613 34.61 -9.00 16.39
CA LEU A 613 33.55 -9.23 15.40
C LEU A 613 33.34 -10.72 15.09
N ASP A 614 34.43 -11.50 14.93
CA ASP A 614 34.34 -12.93 14.64
C ASP A 614 33.80 -13.71 15.87
N GLU A 615 33.96 -13.20 17.11
CA GLU A 615 33.35 -13.75 18.32
C GLU A 615 31.85 -13.46 18.46
N LEU A 616 31.32 -12.42 17.75
CA LEU A 616 29.90 -12.10 17.75
C LEU A 616 29.14 -13.07 16.84
N SER A 617 28.67 -14.18 17.40
CA SER A 617 27.81 -15.09 16.66
C SER A 617 26.35 -14.64 16.72
N LEU A 618 25.74 -14.40 15.56
CA LEU A 618 24.28 -14.27 15.44
C LEU A 618 23.64 -15.68 15.46
N LYS A 619 23.34 -16.18 16.67
CA LYS A 619 22.54 -17.39 16.89
C LYS A 619 21.10 -17.03 17.17
#